data_156021a19bec45b6cbdb0093a286537a
#
_entry.id   156021a19bec45b6cbdb0093a286537a
#
_cell.length_a   1.000
_cell.length_b   1.000
_cell.length_c   1.000
_cell.angle_alpha   90.00
_cell.angle_beta   90.00
_cell.angle_gamma   90.00
#
_symmetry.space_group_name_H-M   'P 1'
#
loop_
_entity.id
_entity.type
_entity.pdbx_description
1 polymer ?
#
loop_
_entity_poly.entity_id
_entity_poly.type
_entity_poly.pdbx_seq_one_letter_code
_entity_poly.pdbx_strand_id
1 'polypeptide(L)'
;MKGRDAVTADKTSVYARRFRVLAAAFLLLFFGSFLLGRFAVAPGTLFRILWDVLREWVCKLFGAEVPGELYSGQEKAVVLNIRLPRVALSALVGAGLSVAGTAYQGMFRNPMVSPDILGASNGAGFGAALGILLSFNYFGVTVSAFVCGVGAVALAWCISRASRMNGTLAMVLAGIVVGSLFSAGTSFIKLVADTEQQLPAITYWLMGSLTCLATT
;
A
#
# COMPACT_ATOMS: atom_id res chain seq x y z
N MET A 1 24.22 28.74 27.63
CA MET A 1 22.94 27.96 27.65
C MET A 1 21.88 28.60 26.76
N LYS A 2 21.58 29.88 26.80
CA LYS A 2 20.53 30.56 26.00
C LYS A 2 20.60 30.41 24.47
N GLY A 3 21.77 30.25 23.86
CA GLY A 3 21.89 30.09 22.40
C GLY A 3 21.52 28.70 21.87
N ARG A 4 21.66 27.65 22.67
CA ARG A 4 21.27 26.27 22.28
C ARG A 4 19.77 26.09 22.28
N ASP A 5 19.09 26.71 23.23
CA ASP A 5 17.62 26.60 23.36
C ASP A 5 16.89 27.36 22.23
N ALA A 6 17.46 28.48 21.77
CA ALA A 6 16.91 29.24 20.63
C ALA A 6 17.07 28.49 19.31
N VAL A 7 18.18 27.80 19.07
CA VAL A 7 18.42 27.00 17.85
C VAL A 7 17.55 25.74 17.84
N THR A 8 17.28 25.11 18.99
CA THR A 8 16.38 23.95 19.09
C THR A 8 14.91 24.36 18.91
N ALA A 9 14.50 25.50 19.46
CA ALA A 9 13.16 26.04 19.30
C ALA A 9 12.84 26.41 17.83
N ASP A 10 13.81 26.99 17.12
CA ASP A 10 13.67 27.32 15.70
C ASP A 10 13.52 26.04 14.84
N LYS A 11 14.35 25.04 15.07
CA LYS A 11 14.23 23.74 14.38
C LYS A 11 12.87 23.06 14.62
N THR A 12 12.39 23.04 15.86
CA THR A 12 11.09 22.44 16.17
C THR A 12 9.94 23.18 15.49
N SER A 13 10.00 24.49 15.35
CA SER A 13 9.00 25.29 14.63
C SER A 13 8.96 24.97 13.13
N VAL A 14 10.13 24.80 12.51
CA VAL A 14 10.25 24.42 11.09
C VAL A 14 9.70 23.01 10.84
N TYR A 15 10.02 22.05 11.70
CA TYR A 15 9.47 20.69 11.59
C TYR A 15 7.94 20.66 11.78
N ALA A 16 7.44 21.38 12.77
CA ALA A 16 6.00 21.46 13.01
C ALA A 16 5.24 22.12 11.84
N ARG A 17 5.85 23.13 11.19
CA ARG A 17 5.29 23.76 9.98
C ARG A 17 5.28 22.79 8.81
N ARG A 18 6.37 22.09 8.54
CA ARG A 18 6.44 21.07 7.47
C ARG A 18 5.44 19.96 7.69
N PHE A 19 5.33 19.45 8.91
CA PHE A 19 4.35 18.42 9.25
C PHE A 19 2.90 18.89 9.00
N ARG A 20 2.56 20.11 9.41
CA ARG A 20 1.22 20.69 9.15
C ARG A 20 0.93 20.82 7.66
N VAL A 21 1.91 21.28 6.87
CA VAL A 21 1.75 21.39 5.42
C VAL A 21 1.54 20.02 4.77
N LEU A 22 2.35 19.02 5.16
CA LEU A 22 2.20 17.64 4.66
C LEU A 22 0.87 17.02 5.09
N ALA A 23 0.45 17.22 6.33
CA ALA A 23 -0.85 16.74 6.81
C ALA A 23 -2.02 17.41 6.08
N ALA A 24 -1.95 18.72 5.84
CA ALA A 24 -2.95 19.44 5.06
C ALA A 24 -2.98 18.96 3.61
N ALA A 25 -1.83 18.76 2.98
CA ALA A 25 -1.73 18.22 1.63
C ALA A 25 -2.31 16.80 1.55
N PHE A 26 -2.01 15.92 2.52
CA PHE A 26 -2.58 14.60 2.61
C PHE A 26 -4.11 14.63 2.72
N LEU A 27 -4.65 15.46 3.61
CA LEU A 27 -6.10 15.60 3.77
C LEU A 27 -6.76 16.14 2.49
N LEU A 28 -6.16 17.14 1.85
CA LEU A 28 -6.66 17.66 0.57
C LEU A 28 -6.68 16.59 -0.52
N LEU A 29 -5.61 15.81 -0.65
CA LEU A 29 -5.53 14.71 -1.63
C LEU A 29 -6.49 13.57 -1.27
N PHE A 30 -6.61 13.23 0.01
CA PHE A 30 -7.51 12.20 0.48
C PHE A 30 -8.98 12.55 0.16
N PHE A 31 -9.44 13.72 0.54
CA PHE A 31 -10.81 14.16 0.24
C PHE A 31 -11.00 14.49 -1.25
N GLY A 32 -10.00 15.07 -1.90
CA GLY A 32 -10.01 15.35 -3.34
C GLY A 32 -10.14 14.08 -4.18
N SER A 33 -9.55 12.97 -3.74
CA SER A 33 -9.65 11.66 -4.40
C SER A 33 -11.09 11.14 -4.49
N PHE A 34 -11.96 11.51 -3.54
CA PHE A 34 -13.38 11.15 -3.61
C PHE A 34 -14.15 11.92 -4.68
N LEU A 35 -13.68 13.09 -5.10
CA LEU A 35 -14.32 13.91 -6.13
C LEU A 35 -13.91 13.45 -7.54
N LEU A 36 -12.69 12.94 -7.69
CA LEU A 36 -12.14 12.50 -8.97
C LEU A 36 -12.58 11.07 -9.28
N GLY A 37 -13.28 10.88 -10.40
CA GLY A 37 -13.71 9.55 -10.85
C GLY A 37 -14.61 9.62 -12.09
N ARG A 38 -14.80 8.47 -12.75
CA ARG A 38 -15.63 8.38 -13.99
C ARG A 38 -17.12 8.73 -13.74
N PHE A 39 -17.60 8.54 -12.53
CA PHE A 39 -18.95 8.96 -12.12
C PHE A 39 -18.83 10.29 -11.37
N ALA A 40 -19.44 11.33 -11.91
CA ALA A 40 -19.41 12.67 -11.30
C ALA A 40 -20.30 12.68 -10.05
N VAL A 41 -19.68 12.83 -8.87
CA VAL A 41 -20.40 13.05 -7.60
C VAL A 41 -20.18 14.50 -7.18
N ALA A 42 -21.25 15.25 -7.00
CA ALA A 42 -21.12 16.63 -6.57
C ALA A 42 -20.50 16.71 -5.16
N PRO A 43 -19.64 17.70 -4.88
CA PRO A 43 -19.00 17.85 -3.56
C PRO A 43 -20.00 17.90 -2.41
N GLY A 44 -21.14 18.54 -2.62
CA GLY A 44 -22.22 18.60 -1.61
C GLY A 44 -22.87 17.26 -1.33
N THR A 45 -23.04 16.40 -2.35
CA THR A 45 -23.58 15.04 -2.21
C THR A 45 -22.59 14.16 -1.46
N LEU A 46 -21.29 14.26 -1.78
CA LEU A 46 -20.25 13.53 -1.08
C LEU A 46 -20.25 13.83 0.42
N PHE A 47 -20.29 15.12 0.78
CA PHE A 47 -20.31 15.53 2.18
C PHE A 47 -21.55 15.02 2.91
N ARG A 48 -22.72 15.06 2.27
CA ARG A 48 -23.97 14.51 2.82
C ARG A 48 -23.89 13.01 3.04
N ILE A 49 -23.40 12.24 2.04
CA ILE A 49 -23.24 10.78 2.17
C ILE A 49 -22.30 10.44 3.34
N LEU A 50 -21.14 11.09 3.43
CA LEU A 50 -20.20 10.84 4.53
C LEU A 50 -20.77 11.23 5.89
N TRP A 51 -21.51 12.34 5.96
CA TRP A 51 -22.19 12.78 7.18
C TRP A 51 -23.29 11.82 7.61
N ASP A 52 -24.11 11.33 6.66
CA ASP A 52 -25.17 10.38 6.95
C ASP A 52 -24.61 9.02 7.38
N VAL A 53 -23.52 8.55 6.78
CA VAL A 53 -22.83 7.33 7.24
C VAL A 53 -22.30 7.49 8.66
N LEU A 54 -21.68 8.61 8.97
CA LEU A 54 -21.20 8.88 10.33
C LEU A 54 -22.38 8.94 11.32
N ARG A 55 -23.45 9.62 10.94
CA ARG A 55 -24.68 9.72 11.72
C ARG A 55 -25.35 8.36 11.90
N GLU A 56 -25.45 7.56 10.85
CA GLU A 56 -25.99 6.20 10.89
C GLU A 56 -25.21 5.31 11.87
N TRP A 57 -23.89 5.43 11.85
CA TRP A 57 -23.01 4.72 12.78
C TRP A 57 -23.20 5.17 14.23
N VAL A 58 -23.31 6.47 14.46
CA VAL A 58 -23.60 7.05 15.78
C VAL A 58 -24.99 6.66 16.25
N CYS A 59 -26.03 6.78 15.40
CA CYS A 59 -27.41 6.40 15.75
C CYS A 59 -27.52 4.90 16.10
N LYS A 60 -26.82 4.01 15.36
CA LYS A 60 -26.76 2.58 15.71
C LYS A 60 -26.11 2.33 17.06
N LEU A 61 -25.11 3.13 17.44
CA LEU A 61 -24.47 3.03 18.76
C LEU A 61 -25.41 3.44 19.91
N PHE A 62 -26.34 4.39 19.64
CA PHE A 62 -27.27 4.93 20.62
C PHE A 62 -28.71 4.43 20.45
N GLY A 63 -29.01 3.52 19.52
CA GLY A 63 -30.31 2.91 19.32
C GLY A 63 -31.39 3.87 18.78
N ALA A 64 -31.02 4.94 18.06
CA ALA A 64 -31.92 5.92 17.48
C ALA A 64 -32.31 5.58 16.03
N GLU A 65 -33.54 5.95 15.61
CA GLU A 65 -33.98 5.77 14.23
C GLU A 65 -33.25 6.69 13.26
N VAL A 66 -32.89 6.14 12.07
CA VAL A 66 -32.16 6.86 11.03
C VAL A 66 -33.16 7.56 10.09
N PRO A 67 -33.08 8.89 9.89
CA PRO A 67 -33.93 9.60 8.92
C PRO A 67 -33.60 9.23 7.48
N GLY A 68 -34.65 9.29 6.60
CA GLY A 68 -34.57 8.88 5.21
C GLY A 68 -33.47 9.53 4.35
N GLU A 69 -33.03 8.81 3.34
CA GLU A 69 -31.93 9.17 2.44
C GLU A 69 -32.35 10.28 1.45
N LEU A 70 -31.47 11.28 1.28
CA LEU A 70 -31.69 12.46 0.40
C LEU A 70 -30.88 12.37 -0.92
N TYR A 71 -30.31 11.21 -1.26
CA TYR A 71 -29.45 11.00 -2.43
C TYR A 71 -29.79 9.68 -3.15
N SER A 72 -29.36 9.53 -4.39
CA SER A 72 -29.62 8.32 -5.16
C SER A 72 -28.84 7.13 -4.59
N GLY A 73 -29.49 5.95 -4.52
CA GLY A 73 -28.81 4.73 -4.06
C GLY A 73 -27.56 4.37 -4.85
N GLN A 74 -27.48 4.81 -6.12
CA GLN A 74 -26.30 4.64 -6.97
C GLN A 74 -25.11 5.49 -6.50
N GLU A 75 -25.32 6.73 -6.12
CA GLU A 75 -24.26 7.63 -5.61
C GLU A 75 -23.68 7.10 -4.30
N LYS A 76 -24.55 6.65 -3.38
CA LYS A 76 -24.14 6.00 -2.13
C LYS A 76 -23.31 4.74 -2.41
N ALA A 77 -23.75 3.86 -3.30
CA ALA A 77 -23.04 2.64 -3.65
C ALA A 77 -21.67 2.93 -4.26
N VAL A 78 -21.55 3.92 -5.16
CA VAL A 78 -20.26 4.31 -5.75
C VAL A 78 -19.31 4.86 -4.71
N VAL A 79 -19.78 5.72 -3.80
CA VAL A 79 -18.93 6.33 -2.78
C VAL A 79 -18.49 5.30 -1.75
N LEU A 80 -19.40 4.48 -1.22
CA LEU A 80 -19.12 3.58 -0.10
C LEU A 80 -18.49 2.25 -0.54
N ASN A 81 -18.97 1.67 -1.65
CA ASN A 81 -18.53 0.33 -2.06
C ASN A 81 -17.36 0.36 -3.04
N ILE A 82 -17.13 1.49 -3.73
CA ILE A 82 -16.06 1.58 -4.73
C ILE A 82 -14.97 2.56 -4.28
N ARG A 83 -15.33 3.82 -3.96
CA ARG A 83 -14.33 4.86 -3.69
C ARG A 83 -13.71 4.74 -2.30
N LEU A 84 -14.54 4.58 -1.28
CA LEU A 84 -14.07 4.51 0.11
C LEU A 84 -13.05 3.38 0.33
N PRO A 85 -13.30 2.12 -0.08
CA PRO A 85 -12.31 1.06 0.10
C PRO A 85 -11.00 1.33 -0.65
N ARG A 86 -11.07 1.87 -1.87
CA ARG A 86 -9.87 2.18 -2.66
C ARG A 86 -9.03 3.29 -2.04
N VAL A 87 -9.67 4.38 -1.61
CA VAL A 87 -8.98 5.51 -0.99
C VAL A 87 -8.39 5.09 0.35
N ALA A 88 -9.14 4.35 1.16
CA ALA A 88 -8.67 3.82 2.44
C ALA A 88 -7.47 2.87 2.25
N LEU A 89 -7.57 1.93 1.30
CA LEU A 89 -6.49 0.99 1.02
C LEU A 89 -5.24 1.69 0.48
N SER A 90 -5.39 2.67 -0.43
CA SER A 90 -4.24 3.44 -0.93
C SER A 90 -3.55 4.22 0.18
N ALA A 91 -4.30 4.78 1.13
CA ALA A 91 -3.75 5.46 2.30
C ALA A 91 -3.00 4.48 3.22
N LEU A 92 -3.56 3.29 3.47
CA LEU A 92 -2.92 2.25 4.28
C LEU A 92 -1.65 1.72 3.64
N VAL A 93 -1.66 1.45 2.32
CA VAL A 93 -0.48 1.02 1.58
C VAL A 93 0.61 2.10 1.62
N GLY A 94 0.24 3.36 1.37
CA GLY A 94 1.18 4.48 1.45
C GLY A 94 1.77 4.66 2.85
N ALA A 95 0.97 4.52 3.90
CA ALA A 95 1.43 4.56 5.28
C ALA A 95 2.40 3.40 5.59
N GLY A 96 2.06 2.18 5.19
CA GLY A 96 2.92 1.01 5.36
C GLY A 96 4.28 1.16 4.66
N LEU A 97 4.27 1.61 3.40
CA LEU A 97 5.50 1.88 2.64
C LEU A 97 6.34 3.00 3.27
N SER A 98 5.70 4.04 3.82
CA SER A 98 6.39 5.14 4.50
C SER A 98 7.07 4.68 5.79
N VAL A 99 6.39 3.84 6.59
CA VAL A 99 6.96 3.25 7.80
C VAL A 99 8.12 2.31 7.45
N ALA A 100 7.94 1.43 6.48
CA ALA A 100 9.00 0.54 6.01
C ALA A 100 10.21 1.34 5.47
N GLY A 101 9.95 2.38 4.66
CA GLY A 101 10.99 3.24 4.10
C GLY A 101 11.81 3.93 5.19
N THR A 102 11.16 4.54 6.18
CA THR A 102 11.86 5.21 7.29
C THR A 102 12.64 4.21 8.15
N ALA A 103 12.10 3.01 8.38
CA ALA A 103 12.80 1.95 9.10
C ALA A 103 14.08 1.52 8.37
N TYR A 104 14.00 1.29 7.05
CA TYR A 104 15.16 0.93 6.25
C TYR A 104 16.18 2.06 6.17
N GLN A 105 15.76 3.30 5.94
CA GLN A 105 16.67 4.47 5.94
C GLN A 105 17.41 4.61 7.27
N GLY A 106 16.73 4.39 8.38
CA GLY A 106 17.34 4.39 9.73
C GLY A 106 18.33 3.24 9.93
N MET A 107 17.94 2.02 9.53
CA MET A 107 18.77 0.83 9.68
C MET A 107 20.04 0.89 8.81
N PHE A 108 19.90 1.33 7.57
CA PHE A 108 21.01 1.45 6.62
C PHE A 108 21.77 2.77 6.75
N ARG A 109 21.28 3.71 7.57
CA ARG A 109 21.83 5.08 7.71
C ARG A 109 22.05 5.78 6.36
N ASN A 110 21.16 5.52 5.42
CA ASN A 110 21.22 6.03 4.07
C ASN A 110 19.82 6.46 3.61
N PRO A 111 19.58 7.74 3.31
CA PRO A 111 18.27 8.24 2.89
C PRO A 111 17.85 7.79 1.48
N MET A 112 18.76 7.19 0.71
CA MET A 112 18.48 6.70 -0.65
C MET A 112 17.91 5.29 -0.68
N VAL A 113 17.82 4.62 0.47
CA VAL A 113 17.30 3.24 0.55
C VAL A 113 15.79 3.24 0.46
N SER A 114 15.26 2.39 -0.42
CA SER A 114 13.82 2.14 -0.58
C SER A 114 13.38 0.85 0.13
N PRO A 115 12.08 0.69 0.44
CA PRO A 115 11.54 -0.54 1.05
C PRO A 115 11.77 -1.80 0.21
N ASP A 116 12.00 -1.65 -1.09
CA ASP A 116 12.12 -2.75 -2.05
C ASP A 116 13.54 -3.32 -2.18
N ILE A 117 14.53 -2.71 -1.52
CA ILE A 117 15.94 -3.07 -1.69
C ILE A 117 16.26 -4.52 -1.30
N LEU A 118 15.42 -5.15 -0.48
CA LEU A 118 15.57 -6.55 -0.06
C LEU A 118 14.85 -7.55 -0.97
N GLY A 119 14.28 -7.10 -2.10
CA GLY A 119 13.61 -7.96 -3.07
C GLY A 119 12.22 -8.43 -2.65
N ALA A 120 11.59 -7.79 -1.65
CA ALA A 120 10.27 -8.16 -1.16
C ALA A 120 9.21 -8.15 -2.27
N SER A 121 9.18 -7.11 -3.12
CA SER A 121 8.22 -7.00 -4.22
C SER A 121 8.44 -8.07 -5.28
N ASN A 122 9.70 -8.40 -5.61
CA ASN A 122 10.00 -9.47 -6.55
C ASN A 122 9.59 -10.84 -6.00
N GLY A 123 9.83 -11.09 -4.71
CA GLY A 123 9.35 -12.29 -4.03
C GLY A 123 7.82 -12.39 -4.02
N ALA A 124 7.13 -11.30 -3.71
CA ALA A 124 5.67 -11.25 -3.73
C ALA A 124 5.12 -11.46 -5.16
N GLY A 125 5.73 -10.84 -6.17
CA GLY A 125 5.38 -11.04 -7.57
C GLY A 125 5.55 -12.48 -8.03
N PHE A 126 6.63 -13.12 -7.64
CA PHE A 126 6.86 -14.55 -7.90
C PHE A 126 5.79 -15.42 -7.22
N GLY A 127 5.52 -15.17 -5.94
CA GLY A 127 4.51 -15.93 -5.19
C GLY A 127 3.12 -15.79 -5.77
N ALA A 128 2.75 -14.59 -6.23
CA ALA A 128 1.49 -14.38 -6.91
C ALA A 128 1.43 -15.11 -8.25
N ALA A 129 2.47 -15.00 -9.07
CA ALA A 129 2.57 -15.71 -10.35
C ALA A 129 2.48 -17.23 -10.17
N LEU A 130 3.15 -17.77 -9.15
CA LEU A 130 3.09 -19.18 -8.79
C LEU A 130 1.68 -19.59 -8.36
N GLY A 131 1.03 -18.79 -7.50
CA GLY A 131 -0.34 -19.05 -7.06
C GLY A 131 -1.35 -19.05 -8.22
N ILE A 132 -1.20 -18.13 -9.19
CA ILE A 132 -2.04 -18.11 -10.41
C ILE A 132 -1.74 -19.32 -11.28
N LEU A 133 -0.47 -19.68 -11.48
CA LEU A 133 -0.08 -20.87 -12.25
C LEU A 133 -0.69 -22.15 -11.66
N LEU A 134 -0.72 -22.25 -10.32
CA LEU A 134 -1.34 -23.39 -9.60
C LEU A 134 -2.86 -23.26 -9.45
N SER A 135 -3.48 -22.28 -10.11
CA SER A 135 -4.92 -22.03 -10.10
C SER A 135 -5.50 -21.83 -8.69
N PHE A 136 -4.75 -21.21 -7.80
CA PHE A 136 -5.25 -20.86 -6.47
C PHE A 136 -6.37 -19.83 -6.58
N ASN A 137 -7.29 -19.84 -5.60
CA ASN A 137 -8.27 -18.76 -5.45
C ASN A 137 -7.59 -17.43 -5.05
N TYR A 138 -8.35 -16.33 -5.09
CA TYR A 138 -7.83 -14.99 -4.77
C TYR A 138 -7.08 -14.93 -3.43
N PHE A 139 -7.63 -15.55 -2.37
CA PHE A 139 -7.00 -15.60 -1.06
C PHE A 139 -5.68 -16.40 -1.11
N GLY A 140 -5.67 -17.53 -1.80
CA GLY A 140 -4.47 -18.36 -1.97
C GLY A 140 -3.35 -17.62 -2.71
N VAL A 141 -3.66 -16.86 -3.76
CA VAL A 141 -2.69 -16.00 -4.47
C VAL A 141 -2.12 -14.93 -3.54
N THR A 142 -2.97 -14.29 -2.74
CA THR A 142 -2.53 -13.26 -1.78
C THR A 142 -1.61 -13.84 -0.70
N VAL A 143 -1.96 -15.00 -0.15
CA VAL A 143 -1.13 -15.70 0.85
C VAL A 143 0.20 -16.15 0.23
N SER A 144 0.17 -16.73 -0.97
CA SER A 144 1.39 -17.12 -1.70
C SER A 144 2.32 -15.93 -1.93
N ALA A 145 1.76 -14.80 -2.39
CA ALA A 145 2.51 -13.55 -2.56
C ALA A 145 3.16 -13.07 -1.26
N PHE A 146 2.39 -13.07 -0.17
CA PHE A 146 2.90 -12.65 1.14
C PHE A 146 4.02 -13.56 1.65
N VAL A 147 3.82 -14.87 1.60
CA VAL A 147 4.81 -15.88 2.06
C VAL A 147 6.11 -15.78 1.25
N CYS A 148 6.01 -15.70 -0.08
CA CYS A 148 7.19 -15.55 -0.94
C CYS A 148 7.88 -14.19 -0.74
N GLY A 149 7.14 -13.11 -0.52
CA GLY A 149 7.71 -11.79 -0.22
C GLY A 149 8.51 -11.79 1.08
N VAL A 150 7.94 -12.34 2.16
CA VAL A 150 8.64 -12.52 3.45
C VAL A 150 9.82 -13.49 3.28
N GLY A 151 9.64 -14.58 2.52
CA GLY A 151 10.69 -15.54 2.21
C GLY A 151 11.88 -14.91 1.48
N ALA A 152 11.63 -14.00 0.54
CA ALA A 152 12.69 -13.26 -0.16
C ALA A 152 13.52 -12.42 0.82
N VAL A 153 12.87 -11.68 1.71
CA VAL A 153 13.55 -10.87 2.74
C VAL A 153 14.34 -11.76 3.69
N ALA A 154 13.76 -12.87 4.14
CA ALA A 154 14.43 -13.84 5.01
C ALA A 154 15.66 -14.46 4.32
N LEU A 155 15.54 -14.81 3.05
CA LEU A 155 16.65 -15.34 2.25
C LEU A 155 17.78 -14.31 2.10
N ALA A 156 17.44 -13.06 1.77
CA ALA A 156 18.43 -11.97 1.69
C ALA A 156 19.14 -11.77 3.04
N TRP A 157 18.41 -11.82 4.14
CA TRP A 157 18.99 -11.73 5.48
C TRP A 157 19.91 -12.90 5.81
N CYS A 158 19.52 -14.14 5.49
CA CYS A 158 20.34 -15.33 5.69
C CYS A 158 21.66 -15.25 4.89
N ILE A 159 21.58 -14.86 3.60
CA ILE A 159 22.77 -14.70 2.74
C ILE A 159 23.68 -13.60 3.30
N SER A 160 23.10 -12.48 3.71
CA SER A 160 23.85 -11.37 4.31
C SER A 160 24.59 -11.80 5.58
N ARG A 161 23.97 -12.61 6.43
CA ARG A 161 24.63 -13.14 7.66
C ARG A 161 25.74 -14.15 7.38
N ALA A 162 25.62 -14.93 6.33
CA ALA A 162 26.64 -15.88 5.91
C ALA A 162 27.86 -15.18 5.27
N SER A 163 27.69 -13.94 4.82
CA SER A 163 28.77 -13.14 4.23
C SER A 163 29.72 -12.59 5.29
N ARG A 164 31.02 -12.54 4.98
CA ARG A 164 32.06 -11.91 5.83
C ARG A 164 32.21 -10.41 5.57
N MET A 165 31.33 -9.81 4.77
CA MET A 165 31.34 -8.39 4.41
C MET A 165 30.68 -7.52 5.51
N ASN A 166 30.88 -6.20 5.41
CA ASN A 166 30.13 -5.23 6.24
C ASN A 166 28.63 -5.45 6.11
N GLY A 167 27.92 -5.59 7.25
CA GLY A 167 26.53 -6.04 7.29
C GLY A 167 25.56 -5.26 6.39
N THR A 168 25.71 -3.93 6.31
CA THR A 168 24.86 -3.08 5.45
C THR A 168 25.05 -3.37 3.96
N LEU A 169 26.31 -3.42 3.50
CA LEU A 169 26.62 -3.70 2.09
C LEU A 169 26.23 -5.13 1.71
N ALA A 170 26.53 -6.10 2.58
CA ALA A 170 26.15 -7.50 2.39
C ALA A 170 24.62 -7.64 2.21
N MET A 171 23.83 -6.92 3.01
CA MET A 171 22.39 -7.00 2.96
C MET A 171 21.79 -6.41 1.67
N VAL A 172 22.35 -5.28 1.20
CA VAL A 172 21.95 -4.67 -0.08
C VAL A 172 22.27 -5.59 -1.25
N LEU A 173 23.50 -6.13 -1.30
CA LEU A 173 23.92 -7.05 -2.38
C LEU A 173 23.10 -8.34 -2.35
N ALA A 174 22.85 -8.91 -1.17
CA ALA A 174 22.01 -10.09 -1.01
C ALA A 174 20.58 -9.81 -1.52
N GLY A 175 20.01 -8.65 -1.20
CA GLY A 175 18.69 -8.24 -1.67
C GLY A 175 18.60 -8.13 -3.19
N ILE A 176 19.62 -7.54 -3.83
CA ILE A 176 19.70 -7.47 -5.30
C ILE A 176 19.76 -8.87 -5.92
N VAL A 177 20.59 -9.75 -5.40
CA VAL A 177 20.72 -11.13 -5.90
C VAL A 177 19.43 -11.91 -5.74
N VAL A 178 18.81 -11.84 -4.55
CA VAL A 178 17.54 -12.50 -4.27
C VAL A 178 16.42 -11.93 -5.14
N GLY A 179 16.34 -10.61 -5.27
CA GLY A 179 15.36 -9.95 -6.13
C GLY A 179 15.49 -10.40 -7.58
N SER A 180 16.73 -10.50 -8.10
CA SER A 180 16.99 -10.98 -9.46
C SER A 180 16.60 -12.45 -9.63
N LEU A 181 16.84 -13.30 -8.62
CA LEU A 181 16.45 -14.71 -8.64
C LEU A 181 14.92 -14.87 -8.73
N PHE A 182 14.17 -14.16 -7.90
CA PHE A 182 12.70 -14.19 -7.94
C PHE A 182 12.14 -13.57 -9.23
N SER A 183 12.77 -12.53 -9.76
CA SER A 183 12.40 -11.94 -11.04
C SER A 183 12.61 -12.93 -12.20
N ALA A 184 13.73 -13.65 -12.22
CA ALA A 184 13.99 -14.73 -13.19
C ALA A 184 12.95 -15.86 -13.06
N GLY A 185 12.61 -16.25 -11.82
CA GLY A 185 11.56 -17.22 -11.55
C GLY A 185 10.18 -16.77 -12.06
N THR A 186 9.83 -15.51 -11.86
CA THR A 186 8.59 -14.93 -12.40
C THR A 186 8.57 -14.96 -13.93
N SER A 187 9.70 -14.67 -14.57
CA SER A 187 9.84 -14.73 -16.02
C SER A 187 9.68 -16.16 -16.54
N PHE A 188 10.25 -17.14 -15.84
CA PHE A 188 10.06 -18.56 -16.17
C PHE A 188 8.60 -18.99 -16.03
N ILE A 189 7.92 -18.57 -14.95
CA ILE A 189 6.46 -18.86 -14.78
C ILE A 189 5.67 -18.28 -15.96
N LYS A 190 5.95 -17.04 -16.38
CA LYS A 190 5.27 -16.43 -17.53
C LYS A 190 5.51 -17.19 -18.84
N LEU A 191 6.65 -17.86 -19.00
CA LEU A 191 6.98 -18.65 -20.17
C LEU A 191 6.14 -19.95 -20.25
N VAL A 192 5.86 -20.58 -19.10
CA VAL A 192 5.13 -21.86 -19.04
C VAL A 192 3.64 -21.68 -18.78
N ALA A 193 3.21 -20.47 -18.43
CA ALA A 193 1.81 -20.15 -18.16
C ALA A 193 0.96 -20.20 -19.43
N ASP A 194 -0.29 -20.60 -19.29
CA ASP A 194 -1.28 -20.52 -20.37
C ASP A 194 -1.44 -19.10 -20.89
N THR A 195 -1.36 -18.95 -22.21
CA THR A 195 -1.36 -17.64 -22.88
C THR A 195 -2.71 -16.94 -22.86
N GLU A 196 -3.81 -17.69 -22.75
CA GLU A 196 -5.15 -17.11 -22.83
C GLU A 196 -5.70 -16.66 -21.47
N GLN A 197 -5.38 -17.36 -20.38
CA GLN A 197 -5.94 -17.10 -19.06
C GLN A 197 -4.88 -16.71 -18.03
N GLN A 198 -3.84 -17.53 -17.84
CA GLN A 198 -2.88 -17.35 -16.74
C GLN A 198 -1.92 -16.19 -16.99
N LEU A 199 -1.37 -16.07 -18.19
CA LEU A 199 -0.39 -15.02 -18.52
C LEU A 199 -0.99 -13.61 -18.42
N PRO A 200 -2.20 -13.31 -18.93
CA PRO A 200 -2.88 -12.05 -18.69
C PRO A 200 -3.15 -11.80 -17.21
N ALA A 201 -3.62 -12.81 -16.46
CA ALA A 201 -3.89 -12.68 -15.04
C ALA A 201 -2.64 -12.33 -14.24
N ILE A 202 -1.51 -13.02 -14.49
CA ILE A 202 -0.21 -12.71 -13.88
C ILE A 202 0.21 -11.27 -14.21
N THR A 203 0.07 -10.87 -15.47
CA THR A 203 0.47 -9.54 -15.92
C THR A 203 -0.36 -8.44 -15.25
N TYR A 204 -1.68 -8.60 -15.20
CA TYR A 204 -2.58 -7.66 -14.51
C TYR A 204 -2.30 -7.60 -13.01
N TRP A 205 -2.01 -8.73 -12.38
CA TRP A 205 -1.66 -8.74 -10.96
C TRP A 205 -0.38 -7.97 -10.68
N LEU A 206 0.67 -8.16 -11.51
CA LEU A 206 1.96 -7.47 -11.38
C LEU A 206 1.88 -5.97 -11.69
N MET A 207 0.93 -5.54 -12.54
CA MET A 207 0.66 -4.11 -12.76
C MET A 207 0.06 -3.44 -11.53
N GLY A 208 -0.55 -4.21 -10.65
CA GLY A 208 -1.21 -3.72 -9.45
C GLY A 208 -2.58 -3.12 -9.71
N SER A 209 -3.52 -3.38 -8.83
CA SER A 209 -4.88 -2.83 -8.92
C SER A 209 -5.52 -2.78 -7.52
N LEU A 210 -6.26 -1.71 -7.26
CA LEU A 210 -7.10 -1.57 -6.07
C LEU A 210 -8.59 -1.89 -6.35
N THR A 211 -8.88 -2.55 -7.49
CA THR A 211 -10.26 -2.82 -7.94
C THR A 211 -10.89 -4.06 -7.32
N CYS A 212 -10.08 -5.03 -6.87
CA CYS A 212 -10.57 -6.33 -6.41
C CYS A 212 -11.41 -6.29 -5.11
N LEU A 213 -11.44 -5.18 -4.40
CA LEU A 213 -12.23 -5.02 -3.16
C LEU A 213 -13.71 -4.64 -3.41
N ALA A 214 -14.09 -4.36 -4.66
CA ALA A 214 -15.43 -3.88 -5.00
C ALA A 214 -16.39 -4.98 -5.51
N THR A 215 -15.97 -6.24 -5.51
CA THR A 215 -16.70 -7.34 -6.15
C THR A 215 -17.08 -8.50 -5.23
N THR A 216 -17.11 -8.27 -3.92
CA THR A 216 -17.68 -9.26 -2.95
C THR A 216 -18.90 -8.71 -2.27
#